data_f827fc1614671b51a9e4440bbb3e754d
#
_entry.id   f827fc1614671b51a9e4440bbb3e754d
#
_cell.length_a   1.000
_cell.length_b   1.000
_cell.length_c   1.000
_cell.angle_alpha   90.00
_cell.angle_beta   90.00
_cell.angle_gamma   90.00
#
_symmetry.space_group_name_H-M   'P 1'
#
loop_
_entity.id
_entity.type
_entity.pdbx_description
1 polymer ?
#
loop_
_entity_poly.entity_id
_entity_poly.type
_entity_poly.pdbx_seq_one_letter_code
_entity_poly.pdbx_strand_id
1 'polypeptide(L)'
;MRKKILKVMMCAITTMTLLAGCGSSNTGSTTGSAGDTAAEDTAETADFAGTKLVIGVESGSPNIEFFKNNVSEFESATGITVEWVEIPHDNMHERFVQEAISQSGAIDIYDTDQPWISEFASKGYLEPLGDKLSEEDKSDFYEAALDASSYNGELYSVPFFVYTPVVFYRTDLFEAAGITEFPKTWEEYEEAAKKLTKDGVYGTIIEAKQAGEPVTHLVDWFYQAGGSIIDADNNVTVN
;
A
#
# COMPACT_ATOMS: atom_id res chain seq x y z
N MET A 1 -10.86 6.77 12.80
CA MET A 1 -9.68 6.83 11.93
C MET A 1 -8.37 6.99 12.70
N ARG A 2 -8.14 8.07 13.48
CA ARG A 2 -6.85 8.28 14.20
C ARG A 2 -6.40 7.11 15.09
N LYS A 3 -7.29 6.52 15.90
CA LYS A 3 -6.96 5.38 16.79
C LYS A 3 -6.61 4.09 16.02
N LYS A 4 -7.11 3.93 14.78
CA LYS A 4 -6.89 2.75 13.96
C LYS A 4 -5.55 2.80 13.21
N ILE A 5 -5.15 3.97 12.71
CA ILE A 5 -3.81 4.18 12.13
C ILE A 5 -2.71 3.85 13.15
N LEU A 6 -2.92 4.23 14.40
CA LEU A 6 -1.98 3.93 15.50
C LEU A 6 -1.83 2.42 15.72
N LYS A 7 -2.93 1.65 15.68
CA LYS A 7 -2.90 0.19 15.83
C LYS A 7 -2.17 -0.51 14.69
N VAL A 8 -2.37 -0.09 13.46
CA VAL A 8 -1.72 -0.66 12.27
C VAL A 8 -0.20 -0.43 12.30
N MET A 9 0.26 0.75 12.72
CA MET A 9 1.69 1.01 12.91
C MET A 9 2.28 0.19 14.08
N MET A 10 1.52 -0.03 15.17
CA MET A 10 1.99 -0.87 16.29
C MET A 10 2.11 -2.34 15.91
N CYS A 11 1.27 -2.86 15.00
CA CYS A 11 1.33 -4.26 14.59
C CYS A 11 2.64 -4.64 13.89
N ALA A 12 3.21 -3.72 13.12
CA ALA A 12 4.46 -3.97 12.38
C ALA A 12 5.72 -4.14 13.29
N ILE A 13 5.62 -3.73 14.56
CA ILE A 13 6.78 -3.66 15.48
C ILE A 13 6.90 -4.90 16.36
N THR A 14 5.83 -5.67 16.56
CA THR A 14 5.80 -6.83 17.47
C THR A 14 6.69 -7.99 17.02
N THR A 15 7.20 -7.99 15.81
CA THR A 15 8.01 -9.07 15.21
C THR A 15 9.49 -9.04 15.57
N MET A 16 10.03 -7.94 16.11
CA MET A 16 11.48 -7.81 16.36
C MET A 16 11.99 -8.37 17.69
N THR A 17 11.12 -8.80 18.62
CA THR A 17 11.54 -9.12 20.00
C THR A 17 11.74 -10.60 20.33
N LEU A 18 11.66 -11.53 19.38
CA LEU A 18 11.74 -12.98 19.67
C LEU A 18 13.13 -13.61 19.60
N LEU A 19 14.22 -12.86 19.42
CA LEU A 19 15.57 -13.41 19.26
C LEU A 19 16.56 -13.16 20.39
N ALA A 20 16.15 -12.63 21.53
CA ALA A 20 17.09 -12.46 22.66
C ALA A 20 16.46 -12.90 23.98
N GLY A 21 16.59 -14.17 24.33
CA GLY A 21 16.20 -14.60 25.67
C GLY A 21 16.27 -16.09 25.94
N CYS A 22 17.46 -16.68 25.94
CA CYS A 22 17.70 -17.96 26.57
C CYS A 22 18.29 -17.72 27.97
N GLY A 23 17.58 -18.12 29.03
CA GLY A 23 18.22 -18.14 30.37
C GLY A 23 17.27 -18.28 31.55
N SER A 24 17.16 -19.50 32.01
CA SER A 24 17.09 -19.97 33.41
C SER A 24 15.76 -20.00 34.19
N SER A 25 15.40 -21.21 34.46
CA SER A 25 14.44 -21.74 35.41
C SER A 25 14.40 -21.09 36.80
N ASN A 26 13.18 -20.89 37.37
CA ASN A 26 12.95 -21.37 38.73
C ASN A 26 11.47 -21.67 39.00
N THR A 27 11.23 -22.82 39.64
CA THR A 27 9.98 -23.41 40.06
C THR A 27 9.43 -22.73 41.32
N GLY A 28 8.12 -22.48 41.37
CA GLY A 28 7.42 -22.10 42.61
C GLY A 28 5.92 -22.21 42.47
N SER A 29 5.35 -23.33 42.90
CA SER A 29 3.91 -23.62 43.01
C SER A 29 3.29 -22.88 44.16
N THR A 30 2.16 -22.24 43.98
CA THR A 30 1.09 -22.10 45.01
C THR A 30 -0.27 -21.86 44.37
N THR A 31 -1.20 -22.68 44.83
CA THR A 31 -2.64 -22.73 44.59
C THR A 31 -3.37 -21.56 45.25
N GLY A 32 -4.41 -21.02 44.58
CA GLY A 32 -5.42 -20.22 45.30
C GLY A 32 -6.40 -19.43 44.43
N SER A 33 -7.59 -19.97 44.33
CA SER A 33 -8.92 -19.29 44.30
C SER A 33 -9.33 -18.39 43.13
N ALA A 34 -10.45 -18.81 42.55
CA ALA A 34 -11.25 -18.10 41.55
C ALA A 34 -11.77 -16.74 42.07
N GLY A 35 -11.63 -15.75 41.23
CA GLY A 35 -12.32 -14.46 41.31
C GLY A 35 -12.51 -13.97 39.88
N ASP A 36 -13.78 -13.94 39.50
CA ASP A 36 -14.26 -13.46 38.21
C ASP A 36 -14.02 -11.94 38.15
N THR A 37 -13.03 -11.53 37.36
CA THR A 37 -12.81 -10.14 37.00
C THR A 37 -12.63 -10.09 35.50
N ALA A 38 -13.51 -9.31 34.87
CA ALA A 38 -13.42 -8.97 33.46
C ALA A 38 -11.96 -8.60 33.10
N ALA A 39 -11.36 -9.37 32.19
CA ALA A 39 -10.07 -9.05 31.67
C ALA A 39 -10.21 -7.76 30.84
N GLU A 40 -9.81 -6.62 31.41
CA GLU A 40 -9.33 -5.52 30.60
C GLU A 40 -8.10 -6.04 29.87
N ASP A 41 -8.21 -6.10 28.56
CA ASP A 41 -7.10 -6.43 27.64
C ASP A 41 -6.07 -5.28 27.70
N THR A 42 -5.28 -5.27 28.77
CA THR A 42 -4.07 -4.47 28.82
C THR A 42 -3.05 -5.19 27.97
N ALA A 43 -3.05 -4.89 26.65
CA ALA A 43 -1.89 -5.16 25.83
C ALA A 43 -0.67 -4.62 26.59
N GLU A 44 0.24 -5.51 27.02
CA GLU A 44 1.54 -5.12 27.54
C GLU A 44 2.16 -4.19 26.48
N THR A 45 2.20 -2.90 26.78
CA THR A 45 2.94 -1.94 25.95
C THR A 45 4.41 -2.30 26.11
N ALA A 46 4.95 -3.04 25.15
CA ALA A 46 6.37 -3.27 25.08
C ALA A 46 7.06 -1.89 25.11
N ASP A 47 8.05 -1.75 25.98
CA ASP A 47 8.81 -0.49 26.09
C ASP A 47 9.74 -0.37 24.88
N PHE A 48 9.30 0.38 23.87
CA PHE A 48 10.08 0.69 22.67
C PHE A 48 10.81 2.04 22.78
N ALA A 49 10.86 2.62 23.97
CA ALA A 49 11.46 3.93 24.18
C ALA A 49 12.92 3.98 23.69
N GLY A 50 13.20 4.94 22.81
CA GLY A 50 14.52 5.10 22.19
C GLY A 50 14.77 4.24 20.95
N THR A 51 13.80 3.42 20.52
CA THR A 51 13.87 2.73 19.24
C THR A 51 13.69 3.73 18.09
N LYS A 52 14.47 3.55 17.02
CA LYS A 52 14.31 4.28 15.76
C LYS A 52 13.72 3.34 14.70
N LEU A 53 12.71 3.81 13.99
CA LEU A 53 12.08 3.13 12.87
C LEU A 53 12.34 3.94 11.60
N VAL A 54 12.99 3.34 10.63
CA VAL A 54 13.33 3.98 9.34
C VAL A 54 12.35 3.53 8.27
N ILE A 55 11.65 4.49 7.65
CA ILE A 55 10.65 4.23 6.62
C ILE A 55 11.13 4.81 5.29
N GLY A 56 11.32 3.96 4.29
CA GLY A 56 11.61 4.35 2.91
C GLY A 56 10.32 4.69 2.18
N VAL A 57 10.24 5.92 1.63
CA VAL A 57 9.01 6.47 1.05
C VAL A 57 9.25 7.23 -0.23
N GLU A 58 8.19 7.40 -1.02
CA GLU A 58 8.22 8.26 -2.20
C GLU A 58 8.43 9.73 -1.85
N SER A 59 9.44 10.36 -2.50
CA SER A 59 9.71 11.78 -2.32
C SER A 59 8.63 12.65 -2.97
N GLY A 60 8.11 13.63 -2.20
CA GLY A 60 7.13 14.59 -2.67
C GLY A 60 5.70 14.03 -2.78
N SER A 61 5.43 12.83 -2.31
CA SER A 61 4.09 12.25 -2.29
C SER A 61 3.18 12.95 -1.27
N PRO A 62 2.02 13.48 -1.68
CA PRO A 62 1.06 14.08 -0.75
C PRO A 62 0.53 13.10 0.31
N ASN A 63 0.46 11.82 -0.02
CA ASN A 63 0.02 10.78 0.90
C ASN A 63 1.04 10.60 2.03
N ILE A 64 2.32 10.61 1.70
CA ILE A 64 3.43 10.53 2.67
C ILE A 64 3.46 11.78 3.56
N GLU A 65 3.24 12.96 3.02
CA GLU A 65 3.14 14.19 3.83
C GLU A 65 2.01 14.12 4.87
N PHE A 66 0.90 13.44 4.55
CA PHE A 66 -0.16 13.19 5.54
C PHE A 66 0.37 12.36 6.73
N PHE A 67 1.12 11.29 6.48
CA PHE A 67 1.71 10.48 7.55
C PHE A 67 2.74 11.24 8.36
N LYS A 68 3.65 11.97 7.73
CA LYS A 68 4.66 12.81 8.40
C LYS A 68 4.02 13.83 9.33
N ASN A 69 2.93 14.45 8.91
CA ASN A 69 2.20 15.43 9.71
C ASN A 69 1.42 14.84 10.89
N ASN A 70 1.21 13.50 10.91
CA ASN A 70 0.44 12.82 11.95
C ASN A 70 1.28 11.82 12.77
N VAL A 71 2.56 11.64 12.47
CA VAL A 71 3.43 10.64 13.13
C VAL A 71 3.65 10.90 14.62
N SER A 72 3.56 12.15 15.05
CA SER A 72 3.82 12.56 16.44
C SER A 72 2.92 11.89 17.48
N GLU A 73 1.68 11.50 17.10
CA GLU A 73 0.78 10.74 17.97
C GLU A 73 1.33 9.33 18.21
N PHE A 74 1.83 8.67 17.16
CA PHE A 74 2.49 7.38 17.25
C PHE A 74 3.77 7.43 18.09
N GLU A 75 4.65 8.40 17.80
CA GLU A 75 5.91 8.59 18.54
C GLU A 75 5.65 8.83 20.04
N SER A 76 4.64 9.65 20.35
CA SER A 76 4.28 9.96 21.75
C SER A 76 3.70 8.74 22.46
N ALA A 77 2.96 7.88 21.75
CA ALA A 77 2.32 6.69 22.33
C ALA A 77 3.28 5.52 22.53
N THR A 78 4.33 5.42 21.70
CA THR A 78 5.23 4.28 21.67
C THR A 78 6.64 4.57 22.18
N GLY A 79 7.05 5.83 22.19
CA GLY A 79 8.45 6.23 22.45
C GLY A 79 9.40 5.93 21.28
N ILE A 80 8.88 5.47 20.14
CA ILE A 80 9.65 5.24 18.91
C ILE A 80 9.84 6.57 18.19
N THR A 81 11.01 6.78 17.59
CA THR A 81 11.26 7.90 16.67
C THR A 81 11.21 7.41 15.24
N VAL A 82 10.45 8.08 14.37
CA VAL A 82 10.34 7.73 12.96
C VAL A 82 11.29 8.59 12.12
N GLU A 83 12.13 7.93 11.34
CA GLU A 83 13.01 8.56 10.34
C GLU A 83 12.49 8.24 8.92
N TRP A 84 12.38 9.26 8.07
CA TRP A 84 11.90 9.13 6.71
C TRP A 84 13.06 9.20 5.72
N VAL A 85 13.20 8.17 4.88
CA VAL A 85 14.14 8.15 3.76
C VAL A 85 13.35 8.38 2.48
N GLU A 86 13.44 9.60 1.96
CA GLU A 86 12.75 9.99 0.74
C GLU A 86 13.52 9.54 -0.50
N ILE A 87 12.86 8.82 -1.39
CA ILE A 87 13.43 8.24 -2.59
C ILE A 87 12.56 8.65 -3.79
N PRO A 88 13.13 9.18 -4.89
CA PRO A 88 12.36 9.40 -6.12
C PRO A 88 11.71 8.10 -6.59
N HIS A 89 10.44 8.15 -7.01
CA HIS A 89 9.64 7.00 -7.39
C HIS A 89 10.38 6.03 -8.33
N ASP A 90 10.97 6.53 -9.40
CA ASP A 90 11.71 5.74 -10.39
C ASP A 90 12.90 4.92 -9.79
N ASN A 91 13.36 5.28 -8.61
CA ASN A 91 14.50 4.64 -7.95
C ASN A 91 14.09 3.73 -6.77
N MET A 92 12.82 3.76 -6.35
CA MET A 92 12.38 3.07 -5.13
C MET A 92 12.53 1.56 -5.25
N HIS A 93 12.04 0.96 -6.34
CA HIS A 93 12.10 -0.48 -6.54
C HIS A 93 13.55 -1.01 -6.43
N GLU A 94 14.47 -0.42 -7.19
CA GLU A 94 15.87 -0.83 -7.17
C GLU A 94 16.49 -0.63 -5.78
N ARG A 95 16.18 0.49 -5.13
CA ARG A 95 16.69 0.79 -3.79
C ARG A 95 16.24 -0.24 -2.77
N PHE A 96 14.95 -0.61 -2.75
CA PHE A 96 14.42 -1.60 -1.82
C PHE A 96 14.95 -3.00 -2.11
N VAL A 97 15.11 -3.39 -3.37
CA VAL A 97 15.75 -4.66 -3.75
C VAL A 97 17.20 -4.71 -3.24
N GLN A 98 17.97 -3.63 -3.37
CA GLN A 98 19.34 -3.56 -2.85
C GLN A 98 19.39 -3.68 -1.33
N GLU A 99 18.50 -2.99 -0.59
CA GLU A 99 18.40 -3.11 0.86
C GLU A 99 18.05 -4.53 1.30
N ALA A 100 17.07 -5.17 0.65
CA ALA A 100 16.65 -6.53 0.96
C ALA A 100 17.75 -7.55 0.69
N ILE A 101 18.49 -7.45 -0.42
CA ILE A 101 19.59 -8.36 -0.76
C ILE A 101 20.78 -8.16 0.18
N SER A 102 21.13 -6.91 0.49
CA SER A 102 22.28 -6.62 1.37
C SER A 102 21.99 -6.89 2.84
N GLN A 103 20.71 -6.99 3.22
CA GLN A 103 20.27 -7.11 4.61
C GLN A 103 20.91 -6.03 5.50
N SER A 104 21.02 -4.81 4.98
CA SER A 104 21.72 -3.72 5.65
C SER A 104 21.02 -3.25 6.91
N GLY A 105 19.69 -3.42 7.00
CA GLY A 105 18.87 -2.89 8.08
C GLY A 105 18.80 -1.36 8.06
N ALA A 106 19.05 -0.73 6.91
CA ALA A 106 19.01 0.73 6.80
C ALA A 106 17.60 1.27 6.60
N ILE A 107 16.65 0.42 6.17
CA ILE A 107 15.23 0.73 6.02
C ILE A 107 14.43 -0.43 6.62
N ASP A 108 13.54 -0.13 7.56
CA ASP A 108 12.72 -1.12 8.26
C ASP A 108 11.36 -1.35 7.58
N ILE A 109 10.79 -0.30 6.99
CA ILE A 109 9.49 -0.35 6.28
C ILE A 109 9.65 0.24 4.89
N TYR A 110 9.08 -0.43 3.91
CA TYR A 110 9.07 -0.01 2.51
C TYR A 110 7.67 0.48 2.11
N ASP A 111 7.59 1.68 1.55
CA ASP A 111 6.45 2.16 0.78
C ASP A 111 6.49 1.47 -0.59
N THR A 112 5.62 0.48 -0.80
CA THR A 112 5.69 -0.39 -1.98
C THR A 112 4.53 -0.17 -2.92
N ASP A 113 4.82 -0.12 -4.21
CA ASP A 113 3.79 -0.22 -5.23
C ASP A 113 3.22 -1.64 -5.29
N GLN A 114 1.93 -1.74 -5.55
CA GLN A 114 1.22 -3.00 -5.64
C GLN A 114 1.90 -4.05 -6.55
N PRO A 115 2.41 -3.73 -7.74
CA PRO A 115 3.07 -4.72 -8.60
C PRO A 115 4.33 -5.36 -7.99
N TRP A 116 4.97 -4.71 -7.01
CA TRP A 116 6.21 -5.22 -6.40
C TRP A 116 5.95 -6.24 -5.28
N ILE A 117 4.74 -6.25 -4.70
CA ILE A 117 4.42 -7.07 -3.53
C ILE A 117 4.65 -8.56 -3.81
N SER A 118 4.14 -9.07 -4.93
CA SER A 118 4.32 -10.48 -5.31
C SER A 118 5.79 -10.84 -5.54
N GLU A 119 6.55 -9.95 -6.17
CA GLU A 119 8.00 -10.12 -6.35
C GLU A 119 8.71 -10.20 -5.00
N PHE A 120 8.49 -9.20 -4.16
CA PHE A 120 9.19 -9.08 -2.87
C PHE A 120 8.81 -10.19 -1.90
N ALA A 121 7.53 -10.56 -1.83
CA ALA A 121 7.06 -11.68 -1.03
C ALA A 121 7.66 -13.02 -1.50
N SER A 122 7.67 -13.29 -2.82
CA SER A 122 8.21 -14.53 -3.38
C SER A 122 9.71 -14.70 -3.15
N LYS A 123 10.43 -13.59 -3.01
CA LYS A 123 11.88 -13.57 -2.73
C LYS A 123 12.21 -13.51 -1.23
N GLY A 124 11.20 -13.43 -0.37
CA GLY A 124 11.40 -13.30 1.08
C GLY A 124 11.97 -11.95 1.51
N TYR A 125 11.65 -10.88 0.77
CA TYR A 125 12.05 -9.51 1.10
C TYR A 125 11.06 -8.82 2.05
N LEU A 126 9.84 -9.37 2.18
CA LEU A 126 8.80 -8.89 3.08
C LEU A 126 8.41 -9.97 4.08
N GLU A 127 8.10 -9.55 5.30
CA GLU A 127 7.53 -10.41 6.33
C GLU A 127 6.01 -10.55 6.14
N PRO A 128 5.43 -11.74 6.39
CA PRO A 128 3.99 -11.91 6.38
C PRO A 128 3.33 -11.12 7.54
N LEU A 129 2.23 -10.45 7.24
CA LEU A 129 1.51 -9.58 8.16
C LEU A 129 0.10 -10.08 8.52
N GLY A 130 -0.35 -11.19 7.93
CA GLY A 130 -1.73 -11.65 8.06
C GLY A 130 -2.19 -11.94 9.48
N ASP A 131 -1.29 -12.41 10.35
CA ASP A 131 -1.51 -12.65 11.77
C ASP A 131 -1.32 -11.40 12.65
N LYS A 132 -0.85 -10.29 12.09
CA LYS A 132 -0.61 -9.03 12.80
C LYS A 132 -1.79 -8.07 12.74
N LEU A 133 -2.69 -8.26 11.78
CA LEU A 133 -3.93 -7.49 11.66
C LEU A 133 -5.11 -8.33 12.19
N SER A 134 -5.89 -7.73 13.08
CA SER A 134 -7.14 -8.35 13.51
C SER A 134 -8.17 -8.38 12.38
N GLU A 135 -9.15 -9.29 12.45
CA GLU A 135 -10.25 -9.33 11.49
C GLU A 135 -11.08 -8.04 11.51
N GLU A 136 -11.16 -7.35 12.67
CA GLU A 136 -11.78 -6.03 12.77
C GLU A 136 -11.01 -5.00 11.94
N ASP A 137 -9.68 -4.96 12.07
CA ASP A 137 -8.85 -4.02 11.30
C ASP A 137 -8.92 -4.33 9.80
N LYS A 138 -8.86 -5.60 9.40
CA LYS A 138 -9.01 -6.02 7.99
C LYS A 138 -10.36 -5.59 7.41
N SER A 139 -11.44 -5.64 8.19
CA SER A 139 -12.78 -5.25 7.73
C SER A 139 -12.92 -3.76 7.37
N ASP A 140 -11.97 -2.92 7.75
CA ASP A 140 -11.95 -1.50 7.41
C ASP A 140 -11.35 -1.22 6.02
N PHE A 141 -10.70 -2.21 5.41
CA PHE A 141 -10.12 -2.10 4.07
C PHE A 141 -11.07 -2.63 3.01
N TYR A 142 -10.94 -2.13 1.79
CA TYR A 142 -11.56 -2.77 0.63
C TYR A 142 -10.94 -4.14 0.40
N GLU A 143 -11.76 -5.17 0.17
CA GLU A 143 -11.30 -6.53 -0.11
C GLU A 143 -10.27 -6.55 -1.26
N ALA A 144 -10.56 -5.85 -2.37
CA ALA A 144 -9.62 -5.75 -3.49
C ALA A 144 -8.25 -5.13 -3.12
N ALA A 145 -8.20 -4.26 -2.11
CA ALA A 145 -6.94 -3.69 -1.64
C ALA A 145 -6.14 -4.68 -0.80
N LEU A 146 -6.82 -5.49 0.03
CA LEU A 146 -6.19 -6.58 0.77
C LEU A 146 -5.69 -7.68 -0.18
N ASP A 147 -6.48 -8.05 -1.18
CA ASP A 147 -6.08 -9.02 -2.21
C ASP A 147 -4.84 -8.54 -2.97
N ALA A 148 -4.83 -7.26 -3.38
CA ALA A 148 -3.69 -6.64 -4.05
C ALA A 148 -2.43 -6.55 -3.16
N SER A 149 -2.61 -6.60 -1.84
CA SER A 149 -1.55 -6.59 -0.82
C SER A 149 -1.11 -7.98 -0.38
N SER A 150 -1.65 -9.03 -1.02
CA SER A 150 -1.42 -10.43 -0.66
C SER A 150 -0.67 -11.18 -1.76
N TYR A 151 0.04 -12.22 -1.35
CA TYR A 151 0.69 -13.18 -2.25
C TYR A 151 0.43 -14.60 -1.73
N ASN A 152 -0.06 -15.49 -2.60
CA ASN A 152 -0.45 -16.85 -2.25
C ASN A 152 -1.41 -16.95 -1.04
N GLY A 153 -2.32 -15.99 -0.90
CA GLY A 153 -3.31 -15.94 0.18
C GLY A 153 -2.79 -15.43 1.51
N GLU A 154 -1.56 -14.94 1.57
CA GLU A 154 -0.95 -14.34 2.76
C GLU A 154 -0.73 -12.84 2.55
N LEU A 155 -1.05 -12.02 3.55
CA LEU A 155 -0.90 -10.56 3.51
C LEU A 155 0.55 -10.16 3.78
N TYR A 156 1.15 -9.34 2.90
CA TYR A 156 2.52 -8.84 3.02
C TYR A 156 2.65 -7.33 3.12
N SER A 157 1.59 -6.60 2.82
CA SER A 157 1.57 -5.16 3.01
C SER A 157 0.23 -4.68 3.55
N VAL A 158 0.21 -3.49 4.13
CA VAL A 158 -1.01 -2.84 4.59
C VAL A 158 -1.35 -1.73 3.61
N PRO A 159 -2.49 -1.81 2.90
CA PRO A 159 -2.87 -0.76 1.96
C PRO A 159 -3.14 0.55 2.70
N PHE A 160 -2.60 1.67 2.23
CA PHE A 160 -2.81 2.97 2.87
C PHE A 160 -3.53 3.97 1.96
N PHE A 161 -3.59 3.73 0.64
CA PHE A 161 -4.46 4.44 -0.28
C PHE A 161 -4.82 3.57 -1.49
N VAL A 162 -5.88 3.96 -2.21
CA VAL A 162 -6.32 3.32 -3.45
C VAL A 162 -6.54 4.38 -4.50
N TYR A 163 -5.99 4.18 -5.69
CA TYR A 163 -6.27 5.01 -6.84
C TYR A 163 -7.47 4.48 -7.62
N THR A 164 -8.29 5.41 -8.10
CA THR A 164 -9.32 5.11 -9.09
C THR A 164 -9.16 6.08 -10.25
N PRO A 165 -8.75 5.63 -11.44
CA PRO A 165 -8.68 6.49 -12.61
C PRO A 165 -10.05 7.06 -12.94
N VAL A 166 -10.13 8.36 -13.23
CA VAL A 166 -11.34 9.03 -13.67
C VAL A 166 -11.01 9.99 -14.81
N VAL A 167 -12.00 10.22 -15.69
CA VAL A 167 -11.84 11.17 -16.78
C VAL A 167 -12.41 12.53 -16.36
N PHE A 168 -11.57 13.55 -16.38
CA PHE A 168 -12.01 14.95 -16.28
C PHE A 168 -12.16 15.53 -17.68
N TYR A 169 -13.28 16.20 -17.96
CA TYR A 169 -13.51 16.83 -19.25
C TYR A 169 -14.03 18.26 -19.12
N ARG A 170 -13.74 19.07 -20.11
CA ARG A 170 -14.13 20.46 -20.22
C ARG A 170 -15.54 20.55 -20.82
N THR A 171 -16.53 20.80 -19.98
CA THR A 171 -17.94 20.89 -20.39
C THR A 171 -18.17 22.02 -21.40
N ASP A 172 -17.49 23.15 -21.22
CA ASP A 172 -17.57 24.31 -22.15
C ASP A 172 -17.05 23.97 -23.56
N LEU A 173 -15.98 23.15 -23.66
CA LEU A 173 -15.48 22.71 -24.96
C LEU A 173 -16.39 21.67 -25.61
N PHE A 174 -17.01 20.79 -24.82
CA PHE A 174 -18.01 19.85 -25.27
C PHE A 174 -19.21 20.56 -25.86
N GLU A 175 -19.78 21.55 -25.15
CA GLU A 175 -20.89 22.38 -25.61
C GLU A 175 -20.54 23.12 -26.91
N ALA A 176 -19.37 23.75 -27.00
CA ALA A 176 -18.89 24.45 -28.18
C ALA A 176 -18.69 23.52 -29.39
N ALA A 177 -18.44 22.20 -29.16
CA ALA A 177 -18.36 21.20 -30.20
C ALA A 177 -19.68 20.48 -30.49
N GLY A 178 -20.79 20.89 -29.84
CA GLY A 178 -22.09 20.27 -29.97
C GLY A 178 -22.18 18.86 -29.40
N ILE A 179 -21.38 18.56 -28.41
CA ILE A 179 -21.37 17.27 -27.68
C ILE A 179 -22.14 17.50 -26.37
N THR A 180 -23.30 16.87 -26.23
CA THR A 180 -24.23 17.09 -25.11
C THR A 180 -24.06 16.11 -23.94
N GLU A 181 -23.46 14.94 -24.19
CA GLU A 181 -23.22 13.92 -23.20
C GLU A 181 -21.78 13.40 -23.31
N PHE A 182 -21.25 12.91 -22.21
CA PHE A 182 -19.94 12.22 -22.23
C PHE A 182 -20.07 10.90 -23.02
N PRO A 183 -19.10 10.55 -23.88
CA PRO A 183 -19.09 9.30 -24.66
C PRO A 183 -19.25 8.05 -23.80
N LYS A 184 -20.04 7.10 -24.28
CA LYS A 184 -20.31 5.83 -23.59
C LYS A 184 -19.60 4.63 -24.23
N THR A 185 -19.08 4.80 -25.45
CA THR A 185 -18.30 3.79 -26.16
C THR A 185 -16.96 4.35 -26.62
N TRP A 186 -16.05 3.48 -26.97
CA TRP A 186 -14.75 3.88 -27.49
C TRP A 186 -14.86 4.62 -28.83
N GLU A 187 -15.80 4.23 -29.69
CA GLU A 187 -16.08 4.87 -30.96
C GLU A 187 -16.57 6.31 -30.75
N GLU A 188 -17.53 6.50 -29.84
CA GLU A 188 -18.02 7.84 -29.48
C GLU A 188 -16.92 8.71 -28.87
N TYR A 189 -16.05 8.10 -28.03
CA TYR A 189 -14.92 8.80 -27.44
C TYR A 189 -13.90 9.25 -28.49
N GLU A 190 -13.57 8.39 -29.45
CA GLU A 190 -12.68 8.73 -30.56
C GLU A 190 -13.26 9.87 -31.43
N GLU A 191 -14.56 9.81 -31.74
CA GLU A 191 -15.22 10.88 -32.50
C GLU A 191 -15.26 12.21 -31.72
N ALA A 192 -15.55 12.17 -30.42
CA ALA A 192 -15.49 13.35 -29.57
C ALA A 192 -14.08 13.94 -29.51
N ALA A 193 -13.07 13.11 -29.34
CA ALA A 193 -11.68 13.54 -29.33
C ALA A 193 -11.25 14.19 -30.66
N LYS A 194 -11.69 13.64 -31.82
CA LYS A 194 -11.46 14.25 -33.13
C LYS A 194 -12.12 15.62 -33.28
N LYS A 195 -13.39 15.76 -32.83
CA LYS A 195 -14.11 17.03 -32.88
C LYS A 195 -13.49 18.10 -31.99
N LEU A 196 -12.96 17.71 -30.85
CA LEU A 196 -12.34 18.60 -29.87
C LEU A 196 -10.92 19.01 -30.27
N THR A 197 -10.25 18.22 -31.11
CA THR A 197 -8.89 18.49 -31.57
C THR A 197 -8.91 19.58 -32.62
N LYS A 198 -8.58 20.83 -32.25
CA LYS A 198 -8.48 21.97 -33.16
C LYS A 198 -7.64 23.08 -32.54
N ASP A 199 -7.10 23.95 -33.37
CA ASP A 199 -6.40 25.18 -32.97
C ASP A 199 -5.25 24.95 -31.96
N GLY A 200 -4.54 23.81 -32.09
CA GLY A 200 -3.44 23.42 -31.20
C GLY A 200 -3.88 22.82 -29.84
N VAL A 201 -5.19 22.61 -29.67
CA VAL A 201 -5.76 21.88 -28.52
C VAL A 201 -6.04 20.44 -28.92
N TYR A 202 -5.66 19.49 -28.09
CA TYR A 202 -5.94 18.07 -28.29
C TYR A 202 -7.20 17.65 -27.53
N GLY A 203 -8.06 16.87 -28.18
CA GLY A 203 -9.31 16.40 -27.62
C GLY A 203 -9.14 15.32 -26.54
N THR A 204 -8.00 14.67 -26.53
CA THR A 204 -7.58 13.73 -25.46
C THR A 204 -6.07 13.66 -25.40
N ILE A 205 -5.57 13.20 -24.28
CA ILE A 205 -4.16 12.85 -24.07
C ILE A 205 -4.06 11.46 -23.52
N ILE A 206 -2.99 10.78 -23.84
CA ILE A 206 -2.61 9.50 -23.23
C ILE A 206 -1.17 9.59 -22.73
N GLU A 207 -0.90 8.98 -21.62
CA GLU A 207 0.43 8.80 -21.11
C GLU A 207 1.05 7.59 -21.82
N ALA A 208 2.04 7.81 -22.65
CA ALA A 208 2.67 6.78 -23.48
C ALA A 208 4.20 6.90 -23.51
N LYS A 209 4.79 7.71 -22.61
CA LYS A 209 6.24 7.72 -22.41
C LYS A 209 6.62 6.41 -21.73
N GLN A 210 7.75 5.83 -22.09
CA GLN A 210 8.26 4.62 -21.45
C GLN A 210 8.56 4.89 -19.96
N ALA A 211 7.65 4.48 -19.09
CA ALA A 211 7.68 4.61 -17.63
C ALA A 211 6.75 3.55 -17.01
N GLY A 212 6.61 3.52 -15.69
CA GLY A 212 5.73 2.58 -14.99
C GLY A 212 4.23 2.87 -15.18
N GLU A 213 3.82 4.14 -15.08
CA GLU A 213 2.42 4.56 -15.11
C GLU A 213 1.66 4.17 -16.41
N PRO A 214 2.23 4.27 -17.63
CA PRO A 214 1.55 3.84 -18.85
C PRO A 214 1.08 2.40 -18.84
N VAL A 215 1.72 1.52 -18.06
CA VAL A 215 1.32 0.11 -17.93
C VAL A 215 -0.05 0.00 -17.27
N THR A 216 -0.34 0.79 -16.25
CA THR A 216 -1.63 0.77 -15.54
C THR A 216 -2.77 1.16 -16.48
N HIS A 217 -2.61 2.22 -17.28
CA HIS A 217 -3.60 2.63 -18.27
C HIS A 217 -3.80 1.59 -19.38
N LEU A 218 -2.71 0.97 -19.84
CA LEU A 218 -2.79 -0.10 -20.83
C LEU A 218 -3.58 -1.30 -20.29
N VAL A 219 -3.34 -1.68 -19.04
CA VAL A 219 -4.05 -2.77 -18.37
C VAL A 219 -5.54 -2.44 -18.26
N ASP A 220 -5.91 -1.22 -17.84
CA ASP A 220 -7.29 -0.77 -17.76
C ASP A 220 -8.01 -0.86 -19.12
N TRP A 221 -7.38 -0.39 -20.18
CA TRP A 221 -7.96 -0.44 -21.52
C TRP A 221 -8.08 -1.87 -22.03
N PHE A 222 -7.11 -2.72 -21.72
CA PHE A 222 -7.11 -4.12 -22.11
C PHE A 222 -8.29 -4.88 -21.47
N TYR A 223 -8.53 -4.67 -20.17
CA TYR A 223 -9.69 -5.25 -19.49
C TYR A 223 -11.02 -4.66 -19.99
N GLN A 224 -11.09 -3.35 -20.25
CA GLN A 224 -12.28 -2.71 -20.82
C GLN A 224 -12.60 -3.25 -22.22
N ALA A 225 -11.60 -3.65 -22.98
CA ALA A 225 -11.77 -4.32 -24.27
C ALA A 225 -12.17 -5.80 -24.15
N GLY A 226 -12.34 -6.33 -22.95
CA GLY A 226 -12.68 -7.73 -22.68
C GLY A 226 -11.48 -8.68 -22.71
N GLY A 227 -10.26 -8.17 -22.70
CA GLY A 227 -9.04 -8.96 -22.60
C GLY A 227 -8.78 -9.47 -21.18
N SER A 228 -7.83 -10.40 -21.06
CA SER A 228 -7.29 -10.88 -19.78
C SER A 228 -5.79 -11.06 -19.90
N ILE A 229 -5.04 -10.64 -18.88
CA ILE A 229 -3.58 -10.79 -18.84
C ILE A 229 -3.20 -12.15 -18.26
N ILE A 230 -3.93 -12.59 -17.24
CA ILE A 230 -3.75 -13.87 -16.56
C ILE A 230 -5.12 -14.51 -16.41
N ASP A 231 -5.24 -15.81 -16.70
CA ASP A 231 -6.47 -16.58 -16.47
C ASP A 231 -6.58 -17.09 -15.01
N ALA A 232 -7.68 -17.76 -14.69
CA ALA A 232 -7.95 -18.31 -13.36
C ALA A 232 -6.93 -19.39 -12.93
N ASP A 233 -6.20 -19.98 -13.87
CA ASP A 233 -5.17 -20.99 -13.64
C ASP A 233 -3.75 -20.37 -13.60
N ASN A 234 -3.64 -19.03 -13.55
CA ASN A 234 -2.40 -18.26 -13.59
C ASN A 234 -1.59 -18.40 -14.89
N ASN A 235 -2.21 -18.80 -16.00
CA ASN A 235 -1.52 -18.76 -17.27
C ASN A 235 -1.57 -17.35 -17.89
N VAL A 236 -0.45 -16.93 -18.46
CA VAL A 236 -0.40 -15.67 -19.21
C VAL A 236 -1.21 -15.80 -20.49
N THR A 237 -2.19 -14.92 -20.69
CA THR A 237 -3.12 -14.91 -21.83
C THR A 237 -2.80 -13.84 -22.87
N VAL A 238 -1.90 -12.92 -22.54
CA VAL A 238 -1.42 -11.88 -23.46
C VAL A 238 -0.22 -12.42 -24.24
N ASN A 239 -0.33 -12.48 -25.57
CA ASN A 239 0.74 -12.88 -26.48
C ASN A 239 1.07 -11.76 -27.47
#